data_b28213b41955f5751e83818b3b7a4b5e
#
_entry.id   b28213b41955f5751e83818b3b7a4b5e
#
_cell.length_a   1.000
_cell.length_b   1.000
_cell.length_c   1.000
_cell.angle_alpha   90.00
_cell.angle_beta   90.00
_cell.angle_gamma   90.00
#
_symmetry.space_group_name_H-M   'P 1'
#
loop_
_entity.id
_entity.type
_entity.pdbx_description
1 polymer ?
#
loop_
_entity_poly.entity_id
_entity_poly.type
_entity_poly.pdbx_seq_one_letter_code
_entity_poly.pdbx_strand_id
1 'polypeptide(L)'
;MKKSIHYIIGLLCFTLAFTACEKIEPDLFDKGANGAYFDYEYASDFDRTLNFSEYIVGNPDTVEVALKVKLLGYLMDDERTLAVKTKDIEGFELADVIIDEVVFSGKEYEKEIVVKVKRPAVEDQMYAVCIYLDGSGDLGTGISGKNEVNLYVTESYEQPAVWYSHILTYL
;
A
#
# COMPACT_ATOMS: atom_id res chain seq x y z
N MET A 1 54.85 29.92 -40.71
CA MET A 1 53.70 29.05 -40.88
C MET A 1 53.52 28.03 -39.72
N LYS A 2 54.56 27.39 -39.17
CA LYS A 2 54.39 26.37 -38.08
C LYS A 2 53.86 26.96 -36.79
N LYS A 3 54.20 28.19 -36.40
CA LYS A 3 53.69 28.78 -35.09
C LYS A 3 52.20 29.12 -35.11
N SER A 4 51.64 29.51 -36.28
CA SER A 4 50.22 29.84 -36.41
C SER A 4 49.32 28.63 -36.24
N ILE A 5 49.76 27.43 -36.64
CA ILE A 5 48.97 26.17 -36.49
C ILE A 5 48.77 25.80 -35.02
N HIS A 6 49.79 26.01 -34.18
CA HIS A 6 49.68 25.68 -32.75
C HIS A 6 48.69 26.59 -32.03
N TYR A 7 48.58 27.86 -32.42
CA TYR A 7 47.57 28.77 -31.83
C TYR A 7 46.13 28.41 -32.26
N ILE A 8 45.95 27.95 -33.50
CA ILE A 8 44.65 27.53 -34.01
C ILE A 8 44.19 26.24 -33.30
N ILE A 9 45.09 25.27 -33.13
CA ILE A 9 44.80 24.02 -32.39
C ILE A 9 44.51 24.31 -30.92
N GLY A 10 45.27 25.20 -30.26
CA GLY A 10 45.04 25.61 -28.87
C GLY A 10 43.68 26.29 -28.69
N LEU A 11 43.30 27.17 -29.62
CA LEU A 11 42.00 27.85 -29.59
C LEU A 11 40.84 26.88 -29.82
N LEU A 12 40.98 25.91 -30.72
CA LEU A 12 39.97 24.89 -31.00
C LEU A 12 39.75 23.95 -29.80
N CYS A 13 40.83 23.53 -29.11
CA CYS A 13 40.75 22.74 -27.91
C CYS A 13 40.08 23.50 -26.75
N PHE A 14 40.34 24.81 -26.64
CA PHE A 14 39.72 25.63 -25.60
C PHE A 14 38.22 25.83 -25.80
N THR A 15 37.73 25.94 -27.04
CA THR A 15 36.31 26.05 -27.34
C THR A 15 35.55 24.74 -27.10
N LEU A 16 36.19 23.58 -27.28
CA LEU A 16 35.57 22.27 -27.01
C LEU A 16 35.42 21.97 -25.52
N ALA A 17 36.20 22.60 -24.65
CA ALA A 17 36.13 22.40 -23.21
C ALA A 17 34.87 23.04 -22.55
N PHE A 18 34.23 23.99 -23.23
CA PHE A 18 33.03 24.65 -22.68
C PHE A 18 31.70 24.00 -23.05
N THR A 19 31.68 23.02 -23.96
CA THR A 19 30.45 22.32 -24.36
C THR A 19 30.18 21.04 -23.56
N ALA A 20 31.07 20.67 -22.63
CA ALA A 20 30.97 19.42 -21.86
C ALA A 20 30.28 19.55 -20.50
N CYS A 21 29.74 20.72 -20.18
CA CYS A 21 28.80 20.82 -19.06
C CYS A 21 27.35 20.72 -19.58
N GLU A 22 26.93 19.55 -19.98
CA GLU A 22 25.51 19.21 -19.85
C GLU A 22 25.16 19.42 -18.37
N LYS A 23 24.36 20.43 -18.08
CA LYS A 23 23.65 20.48 -16.80
C LYS A 23 22.85 19.19 -16.75
N ILE A 24 23.35 18.20 -16.02
CA ILE A 24 22.51 17.17 -15.47
C ILE A 24 21.56 17.96 -14.55
N GLU A 25 20.40 18.35 -15.08
CA GLU A 25 19.31 18.77 -14.22
C GLU A 25 19.09 17.56 -13.33
N PRO A 26 19.24 17.68 -11.97
CA PRO A 26 18.85 16.60 -11.12
C PRO A 26 17.42 16.27 -11.52
N ASP A 27 17.12 14.98 -11.74
CA ASP A 27 15.76 14.53 -11.99
C ASP A 27 14.89 15.20 -10.93
N LEU A 28 14.32 16.32 -11.30
CA LEU A 28 13.42 17.06 -10.42
C LEU A 28 12.26 16.11 -10.26
N PHE A 29 12.09 15.62 -9.06
CA PHE A 29 10.94 14.83 -8.66
C PHE A 29 9.72 15.48 -9.29
N ASP A 30 9.06 14.76 -10.19
CA ASP A 30 7.91 15.30 -10.91
C ASP A 30 6.89 15.74 -9.86
N LYS A 31 6.63 17.05 -9.79
CA LYS A 31 5.69 17.61 -8.80
C LYS A 31 4.27 17.06 -8.96
N GLY A 32 3.96 16.49 -10.12
CA GLY A 32 2.71 15.80 -10.41
C GLY A 32 2.70 14.33 -9.96
N ALA A 33 3.85 13.73 -9.68
CA ALA A 33 3.97 12.32 -9.30
C ALA A 33 3.75 12.13 -7.79
N ASN A 34 2.56 12.43 -7.30
CA ASN A 34 2.16 12.07 -5.96
C ASN A 34 1.63 10.63 -5.96
N GLY A 35 2.19 9.78 -5.11
CA GLY A 35 1.79 8.39 -4.97
C GLY A 35 1.37 8.05 -3.54
N ALA A 36 0.52 7.04 -3.41
CA ALA A 36 0.12 6.51 -2.12
C ALA A 36 0.71 5.12 -1.90
N TYR A 37 0.95 4.75 -0.65
CA TYR A 37 1.43 3.43 -0.27
C TYR A 37 0.91 3.06 1.11
N PHE A 38 0.77 1.75 1.38
CA PHE A 38 0.46 1.25 2.71
C PHE A 38 1.68 1.38 3.62
N ASP A 39 1.52 2.06 4.77
CA ASP A 39 2.60 2.36 5.69
C ASP A 39 2.76 1.27 6.74
N TYR A 40 3.38 0.16 6.34
CA TYR A 40 3.75 -0.93 7.23
C TYR A 40 5.24 -1.19 7.19
N GLU A 41 5.81 -1.55 8.34
CA GLU A 41 7.24 -1.79 8.50
C GLU A 41 7.62 -3.20 8.08
N TYR A 42 6.83 -4.19 8.48
CA TYR A 42 7.13 -5.60 8.26
C TYR A 42 6.30 -6.18 7.11
N ALA A 43 6.88 -7.14 6.40
CA ALA A 43 6.19 -7.85 5.31
C ALA A 43 4.94 -8.59 5.80
N SER A 44 4.95 -9.09 7.04
CA SER A 44 3.79 -9.73 7.69
C SER A 44 2.58 -8.81 7.87
N ASP A 45 2.80 -7.50 7.91
CA ASP A 45 1.71 -6.54 8.12
C ASP A 45 0.85 -6.35 6.87
N PHE A 46 1.34 -6.82 5.72
CA PHE A 46 0.60 -6.83 4.46
C PHE A 46 -0.30 -8.05 4.29
N ASP A 47 -0.15 -9.08 5.17
CA ASP A 47 -1.02 -10.24 5.25
C ASP A 47 -1.71 -10.24 6.62
N ARG A 48 -2.98 -9.90 6.65
CA ARG A 48 -3.76 -9.75 7.89
C ARG A 48 -4.82 -10.83 7.99
N THR A 49 -4.97 -11.38 9.18
CA THR A 49 -6.05 -12.32 9.48
C THR A 49 -7.02 -11.69 10.47
N LEU A 50 -8.30 -11.78 10.15
CA LEU A 50 -9.42 -11.39 10.99
C LEU A 50 -10.24 -12.63 11.34
N ASN A 51 -10.30 -12.98 12.62
CA ASN A 51 -11.13 -14.07 13.09
C ASN A 51 -12.34 -13.52 13.86
N PHE A 52 -13.54 -13.72 13.33
CA PHE A 52 -14.78 -13.25 13.95
C PHE A 52 -15.08 -13.94 15.30
N SER A 53 -14.53 -15.12 15.56
CA SER A 53 -14.66 -15.78 16.86
C SER A 53 -14.04 -15.01 18.03
N GLU A 54 -13.13 -14.06 17.75
CA GLU A 54 -12.53 -13.18 18.76
C GLU A 54 -13.51 -12.08 19.24
N TYR A 55 -14.56 -11.80 18.45
CA TYR A 55 -15.56 -10.76 18.73
C TYR A 55 -16.82 -11.33 19.40
N ILE A 56 -16.65 -12.14 20.45
CA ILE A 56 -17.75 -12.80 21.17
C ILE A 56 -18.71 -11.79 21.79
N VAL A 57 -18.20 -10.67 22.29
CA VAL A 57 -19.01 -9.62 22.91
C VAL A 57 -19.65 -8.77 21.82
N GLY A 58 -20.98 -8.80 21.77
CA GLY A 58 -21.76 -8.05 20.78
C GLY A 58 -21.99 -8.78 19.46
N ASN A 59 -21.25 -9.85 19.19
CA ASN A 59 -21.39 -10.69 18.00
C ASN A 59 -21.69 -9.89 16.72
N PRO A 60 -20.82 -8.95 16.31
CA PRO A 60 -21.10 -8.01 15.24
C PRO A 60 -21.14 -8.71 13.87
N ASP A 61 -22.08 -8.29 13.02
CA ASP A 61 -22.13 -8.74 11.62
C ASP A 61 -21.03 -8.12 10.76
N THR A 62 -20.41 -7.04 11.26
CA THR A 62 -19.37 -6.30 10.54
C THR A 62 -18.31 -5.82 11.52
N VAL A 63 -17.03 -5.98 11.15
CA VAL A 63 -15.87 -5.50 11.91
C VAL A 63 -15.10 -4.52 11.05
N GLU A 64 -14.57 -3.46 11.66
CA GLU A 64 -13.76 -2.44 10.99
C GLU A 64 -12.29 -2.77 11.13
N VAL A 65 -11.58 -2.75 10.00
CA VAL A 65 -10.12 -2.91 9.90
C VAL A 65 -9.52 -1.61 9.37
N ALA A 66 -8.64 -0.98 10.14
CA ALA A 66 -7.95 0.22 9.72
C ALA A 66 -6.66 -0.12 8.96
N LEU A 67 -6.51 0.44 7.76
CA LEU A 67 -5.32 0.34 6.94
C LEU A 67 -4.63 1.69 6.87
N LYS A 68 -3.35 1.76 7.27
CA LYS A 68 -2.58 3.00 7.24
C LYS A 68 -2.01 3.25 5.85
N VAL A 69 -2.28 4.44 5.32
CA VAL A 69 -1.78 4.90 4.03
C VAL A 69 -1.04 6.21 4.20
N LYS A 70 0.09 6.33 3.52
CA LYS A 70 0.86 7.58 3.41
C LYS A 70 1.04 8.00 1.97
N LEU A 71 1.22 9.30 1.80
CA LEU A 71 1.55 9.90 0.53
C LEU A 71 3.06 10.06 0.36
N LEU A 72 3.53 9.75 -0.83
CA LEU A 72 4.86 10.05 -1.32
C LEU A 72 4.75 11.22 -2.30
N GLY A 73 5.55 12.26 -2.10
CA GLY A 73 5.55 13.42 -2.97
C GLY A 73 5.40 14.72 -2.21
N TYR A 74 4.86 15.73 -2.87
CA TYR A 74 4.69 17.06 -2.29
C TYR A 74 3.32 17.19 -1.61
N LEU A 75 3.30 17.91 -0.48
CA LEU A 75 2.05 18.34 0.13
C LEU A 75 1.38 19.37 -0.77
N MET A 76 0.12 19.16 -1.07
CA MET A 76 -0.70 20.06 -1.89
C MET A 76 -1.85 20.60 -1.04
N ASP A 77 -2.39 21.74 -1.43
CA ASP A 77 -3.52 22.34 -0.71
C ASP A 77 -4.88 21.83 -1.24
N ASP A 78 -4.88 21.17 -2.39
CA ASP A 78 -6.07 20.65 -3.04
C ASP A 78 -6.51 19.28 -2.47
N GLU A 79 -7.79 18.98 -2.58
CA GLU A 79 -8.31 17.63 -2.31
C GLU A 79 -7.85 16.65 -3.40
N ARG A 80 -7.56 15.42 -2.99
CA ARG A 80 -7.05 14.36 -3.87
C ARG A 80 -7.72 13.05 -3.53
N THR A 81 -8.31 12.42 -4.52
CA THR A 81 -8.93 11.11 -4.38
C THR A 81 -7.91 10.00 -4.53
N LEU A 82 -7.98 9.00 -3.65
CA LEU A 82 -7.23 7.77 -3.74
C LEU A 82 -8.15 6.63 -4.17
N ALA A 83 -7.89 6.06 -5.32
CA ALA A 83 -8.62 4.90 -5.79
C ALA A 83 -8.15 3.64 -5.04
N VAL A 84 -9.03 3.07 -4.23
CA VAL A 84 -8.82 1.81 -3.52
C VAL A 84 -9.75 0.77 -4.11
N LYS A 85 -9.20 -0.38 -4.51
CA LYS A 85 -9.94 -1.46 -5.15
C LYS A 85 -9.66 -2.79 -4.48
N THR A 86 -10.47 -3.77 -4.80
CA THR A 86 -10.34 -5.15 -4.32
C THR A 86 -10.16 -6.12 -5.48
N LYS A 87 -9.45 -7.21 -5.22
CA LYS A 87 -9.32 -8.34 -6.14
C LYS A 87 -9.31 -9.66 -5.39
N ASP A 88 -9.64 -10.73 -6.08
CA ASP A 88 -9.64 -12.08 -5.55
C ASP A 88 -8.22 -12.55 -5.24
N ILE A 89 -8.08 -13.42 -4.25
CA ILE A 89 -6.87 -14.19 -3.96
C ILE A 89 -7.11 -15.63 -4.39
N GLU A 90 -6.23 -16.16 -5.23
CA GLU A 90 -6.35 -17.52 -5.76
C GLU A 90 -6.40 -18.56 -4.62
N GLY A 91 -7.34 -19.49 -4.72
CA GLY A 91 -7.53 -20.56 -3.74
C GLY A 91 -8.48 -20.22 -2.57
N PHE A 92 -9.02 -19.02 -2.51
CA PHE A 92 -9.97 -18.58 -1.48
C PHE A 92 -11.27 -18.07 -2.10
N GLU A 93 -12.36 -18.18 -1.36
CA GLU A 93 -13.58 -17.44 -1.68
C GLU A 93 -13.40 -15.97 -1.31
N LEU A 94 -14.05 -15.08 -2.06
CA LEU A 94 -13.94 -13.64 -1.87
C LEU A 94 -14.59 -13.22 -0.54
N ALA A 95 -13.83 -12.51 0.31
CA ALA A 95 -14.37 -11.88 1.49
C ALA A 95 -15.23 -10.65 1.12
N ASP A 96 -16.38 -10.49 1.76
CA ASP A 96 -17.28 -9.34 1.55
C ASP A 96 -16.79 -8.14 2.37
N VAL A 97 -16.30 -7.11 1.67
CA VAL A 97 -15.77 -5.89 2.27
C VAL A 97 -16.40 -4.65 1.65
N ILE A 98 -16.53 -3.60 2.45
CA ILE A 98 -17.00 -2.29 2.03
C ILE A 98 -15.91 -1.28 2.36
N ILE A 99 -15.49 -0.50 1.36
CA ILE A 99 -14.50 0.56 1.51
C ILE A 99 -15.16 1.86 1.06
N ASP A 100 -15.20 2.85 1.95
CA ASP A 100 -15.74 4.16 1.63
C ASP A 100 -14.73 4.94 0.75
N GLU A 101 -15.18 5.99 0.07
CA GLU A 101 -14.32 6.84 -0.74
C GLU A 101 -13.21 7.46 0.12
N VAL A 102 -11.98 7.43 -0.39
CA VAL A 102 -10.80 7.94 0.31
C VAL A 102 -10.34 9.25 -0.32
N VAL A 103 -10.49 10.34 0.42
CA VAL A 103 -10.09 11.68 0.00
C VAL A 103 -9.07 12.23 0.99
N PHE A 104 -7.92 12.67 0.48
CA PHE A 104 -6.92 13.43 1.23
C PHE A 104 -7.20 14.92 1.08
N SER A 105 -7.41 15.61 2.20
CA SER A 105 -7.75 17.03 2.22
C SER A 105 -6.54 17.89 2.55
N GLY A 106 -6.31 18.93 1.77
CA GLY A 106 -5.24 19.90 2.02
C GLY A 106 -3.87 19.24 2.18
N LYS A 107 -3.14 19.62 3.22
CA LYS A 107 -1.79 19.11 3.52
C LYS A 107 -1.76 17.78 4.25
N GLU A 108 -2.83 17.05 4.25
CA GLU A 108 -2.89 15.70 4.81
C GLU A 108 -1.95 14.77 4.02
N TYR A 109 -1.07 14.06 4.72
CA TYR A 109 -0.07 13.18 4.12
C TYR A 109 -0.19 11.73 4.59
N GLU A 110 -1.00 11.48 5.62
CA GLU A 110 -1.31 10.14 6.12
C GLU A 110 -2.78 10.04 6.47
N LYS A 111 -3.34 8.86 6.30
CA LYS A 111 -4.74 8.56 6.60
C LYS A 111 -4.94 7.09 6.93
N GLU A 112 -5.92 6.80 7.78
CA GLU A 112 -6.42 5.46 7.96
C GLU A 112 -7.63 5.23 7.05
N ILE A 113 -7.56 4.19 6.23
CA ILE A 113 -8.67 3.70 5.43
C ILE A 113 -9.43 2.68 6.28
N VAL A 114 -10.70 2.93 6.53
CA VAL A 114 -11.55 1.99 7.25
C VAL A 114 -12.18 1.01 6.27
N VAL A 115 -11.83 -0.26 6.42
CA VAL A 115 -12.42 -1.37 5.65
C VAL A 115 -13.43 -2.07 6.54
N LYS A 116 -14.70 -2.03 6.17
CA LYS A 116 -15.78 -2.73 6.85
C LYS A 116 -15.86 -4.15 6.30
N VAL A 117 -15.56 -5.12 7.14
CA VAL A 117 -15.50 -6.55 6.78
C VAL A 117 -16.76 -7.21 7.31
N LYS A 118 -17.52 -7.87 6.44
CA LYS A 118 -18.70 -8.62 6.85
C LYS A 118 -18.32 -10.01 7.38
N ARG A 119 -19.12 -10.49 8.31
CA ARG A 119 -18.97 -11.84 8.87
C ARG A 119 -19.06 -12.89 7.77
N PRO A 120 -18.19 -13.93 7.79
CA PRO A 120 -18.26 -15.05 6.87
C PRO A 120 -19.60 -15.76 6.92
N ALA A 121 -20.06 -16.24 5.78
CA ALA A 121 -21.34 -16.98 5.71
C ALA A 121 -21.21 -18.41 6.23
N VAL A 122 -20.01 -18.99 6.21
CA VAL A 122 -19.72 -20.36 6.63
C VAL A 122 -18.60 -20.35 7.67
N GLU A 123 -18.88 -20.95 8.84
CA GLU A 123 -17.88 -21.16 9.88
C GLU A 123 -16.79 -22.13 9.43
N ASP A 124 -15.59 -21.99 10.00
CA ASP A 124 -14.40 -22.81 9.70
C ASP A 124 -13.91 -22.73 8.24
N GLN A 125 -14.47 -21.80 7.44
CA GLN A 125 -13.99 -21.50 6.10
C GLN A 125 -13.16 -20.22 6.10
N MET A 126 -12.06 -20.21 5.33
CA MET A 126 -11.24 -19.02 5.11
C MET A 126 -11.68 -18.33 3.82
N TYR A 127 -12.02 -17.05 3.96
CA TYR A 127 -12.27 -16.11 2.85
C TYR A 127 -11.08 -15.18 2.75
N ALA A 128 -10.83 -14.63 1.56
CA ALA A 128 -9.74 -13.69 1.40
C ALA A 128 -10.06 -12.61 0.37
N VAL A 129 -9.43 -11.45 0.53
CA VAL A 129 -9.50 -10.35 -0.41
C VAL A 129 -8.18 -9.59 -0.42
N CYS A 130 -7.68 -9.26 -1.59
CA CYS A 130 -6.57 -8.34 -1.73
C CYS A 130 -7.11 -6.93 -1.95
N ILE A 131 -6.75 -6.01 -1.06
CA ILE A 131 -7.08 -4.58 -1.14
C ILE A 131 -5.87 -3.89 -1.73
N TYR A 132 -6.05 -3.15 -2.82
CA TYR A 132 -4.93 -2.52 -3.49
C TYR A 132 -5.22 -1.06 -3.86
N LEU A 133 -4.13 -0.28 -3.88
CA LEU A 133 -4.15 1.10 -4.33
C LEU A 133 -4.04 1.11 -5.85
N ASP A 134 -5.05 1.68 -6.51
CA ASP A 134 -5.09 1.80 -7.97
C ASP A 134 -4.74 3.24 -8.37
N GLY A 135 -3.76 3.38 -9.26
CA GLY A 135 -3.31 4.67 -9.74
C GLY A 135 -4.28 5.41 -10.67
N SER A 136 -5.57 5.00 -10.73
CA SER A 136 -6.59 5.62 -11.57
C SER A 136 -7.26 6.88 -10.97
N GLY A 137 -6.95 7.20 -9.69
CA GLY A 137 -7.40 8.44 -9.03
C GLY A 137 -6.45 9.61 -9.29
N ASP A 138 -6.56 10.65 -8.46
CA ASP A 138 -5.63 11.80 -8.49
C ASP A 138 -4.24 11.43 -7.96
N LEU A 139 -4.16 10.34 -7.20
CA LEU A 139 -2.95 9.81 -6.61
C LEU A 139 -2.55 8.52 -7.30
N GLY A 140 -1.30 8.44 -7.73
CA GLY A 140 -0.70 7.22 -8.25
C GLY A 140 -0.29 6.24 -7.16
N THR A 141 0.34 5.12 -7.56
CA THR A 141 1.00 4.20 -6.63
C THR A 141 2.39 4.71 -6.27
N GLY A 142 2.71 4.77 -4.97
CA GLY A 142 3.96 5.38 -4.49
C GLY A 142 5.14 4.43 -4.47
N ILE A 143 5.09 3.35 -3.69
CA ILE A 143 6.21 2.44 -3.46
C ILE A 143 5.84 1.05 -3.99
N SER A 144 6.68 0.51 -4.88
CA SER A 144 6.51 -0.86 -5.39
C SER A 144 6.54 -1.87 -4.24
N GLY A 145 5.60 -2.82 -4.23
CA GLY A 145 5.46 -3.83 -3.20
C GLY A 145 4.78 -3.34 -1.91
N LYS A 146 4.36 -2.05 -1.84
CA LYS A 146 3.59 -1.50 -0.73
C LYS A 146 2.22 -0.95 -1.16
N ASN A 147 1.69 -1.45 -2.24
CA ASN A 147 0.41 -1.01 -2.81
C ASN A 147 -0.71 -2.04 -2.65
N GLU A 148 -0.46 -3.16 -1.99
CA GLU A 148 -1.43 -4.25 -1.80
C GLU A 148 -1.39 -4.74 -0.36
N VAL A 149 -2.55 -5.08 0.20
CA VAL A 149 -2.73 -5.73 1.51
C VAL A 149 -3.70 -6.88 1.33
N ASN A 150 -3.32 -8.07 1.77
CA ASN A 150 -4.17 -9.23 1.80
C ASN A 150 -4.89 -9.32 3.14
N LEU A 151 -6.20 -9.53 3.09
CA LEU A 151 -7.02 -9.73 4.26
C LEU A 151 -7.67 -11.11 4.19
N TYR A 152 -7.34 -11.95 5.16
CA TYR A 152 -7.91 -13.27 5.37
C TYR A 152 -8.97 -13.18 6.45
N VAL A 153 -10.15 -13.70 6.19
CA VAL A 153 -11.31 -13.58 7.08
C VAL A 153 -11.87 -14.97 7.38
N THR A 154 -12.04 -15.25 8.65
CA THR A 154 -12.60 -16.54 9.09
C THR A 154 -13.46 -16.35 10.32
N GLU A 155 -14.30 -17.33 10.62
CA GLU A 155 -14.91 -17.54 11.92
C GLU A 155 -14.64 -18.97 12.36
N SER A 156 -13.51 -19.15 13.05
CA SER A 156 -13.05 -20.45 13.48
C SER A 156 -12.79 -20.45 14.98
N TYR A 157 -13.34 -21.45 15.65
CA TYR A 157 -13.22 -21.63 17.10
C TYR A 157 -12.11 -22.66 17.39
N GLU A 158 -10.95 -22.18 17.77
CA GLU A 158 -9.88 -23.07 18.22
C GLU A 158 -10.26 -23.69 19.55
N GLN A 159 -10.25 -25.03 19.60
CA GLN A 159 -10.39 -25.73 20.87
C GLN A 159 -9.12 -25.53 21.70
N PRO A 160 -9.22 -24.99 22.94
CA PRO A 160 -8.06 -24.89 23.80
C PRO A 160 -7.42 -26.26 24.02
N ALA A 161 -6.11 -26.37 23.80
CA ALA A 161 -5.35 -27.64 23.94
C ALA A 161 -5.52 -28.30 25.32
N VAL A 162 -5.91 -27.54 26.35
CA VAL A 162 -6.20 -28.03 27.72
C VAL A 162 -7.47 -28.85 27.81
N TRP A 163 -8.41 -28.76 26.87
CA TRP A 163 -9.68 -29.49 26.98
C TRP A 163 -9.50 -31.01 26.84
N TYR A 164 -8.55 -31.42 25.99
CA TYR A 164 -8.31 -32.87 25.79
C TYR A 164 -7.77 -33.59 27.03
N SER A 165 -7.00 -32.90 27.87
CA SER A 165 -6.38 -33.52 29.04
C SER A 165 -7.32 -33.60 30.25
N HIS A 166 -8.33 -32.77 30.35
CA HIS A 166 -9.22 -32.73 31.53
C HIS A 166 -10.58 -33.38 31.31
N ILE A 167 -11.16 -33.36 30.12
CA ILE A 167 -12.50 -33.92 29.86
C ILE A 167 -12.43 -35.43 29.71
N LEU A 168 -11.39 -35.99 29.11
CA LEU A 168 -11.23 -37.44 28.96
C LEU A 168 -10.89 -38.18 30.28
N THR A 169 -10.58 -37.45 31.35
CA THR A 169 -10.29 -38.08 32.67
C THR A 169 -11.56 -38.32 33.47
N TYR A 170 -12.73 -37.84 33.05
CA TYR A 170 -14.03 -37.97 33.74
C TYR A 170 -15.06 -38.77 32.93
N LEU A 171 -14.71 -39.37 31.83
CA LEU A 171 -15.51 -40.33 31.06
C LEU A 171 -14.91 -41.73 31.14
#